data_7f522d62063c1e1c3b2378a54cb79681
#
_entry.id   7f522d62063c1e1c3b2378a54cb79681
#
_cell.length_a   1.000
_cell.length_b   1.000
_cell.length_c   1.000
_cell.angle_alpha   90.00
_cell.angle_beta   90.00
_cell.angle_gamma   90.00
#
_symmetry.space_group_name_H-M   'P 1'
#
loop_
_entity.id
_entity.type
_entity.pdbx_description
1 polymer ?
#
loop_
_entity_poly.entity_id
_entity_poly.type
_entity_poly.pdbx_seq_one_letter_code
_entity_poly.pdbx_strand_id
1 'polypeptide(L)'
;MKLIPIAVFAIVVSLVFADGAKTKGETFQTDVKESKKPLIAGSKYSIWIPESTLSVQCIFAINMRGAGRYLFEQDQEWRALAKRTHSAILFCEFEAHGVQENGYGQSMLEACDQFAIEVNRPELKHAPFVLWGHSMGGRVAQDFVRFQPSRVLAFHIALRANPSDAEFMQEEANSIKVPGLYLMGEVDRKPEDIRKHFHHSREAKSPRAWIWLPGQSHWPRGMHFKKNETNQKDWRAWAANDVVIPWTEAMIRLRLPTGGIAKQKPVKLRSIKIEEGWLGSIDSGALAPYSKFEGNKSNTSWYPNREIANAWFKFAFQSRKQRQ
;
A
#
# COMPACT_ATOMS: atom_id res chain seq x y z
N MET A 1 6.30 15.15 41.31
CA MET A 1 6.66 14.57 40.02
C MET A 1 6.97 15.71 39.06
N LYS A 2 8.24 15.88 38.66
CA LYS A 2 8.64 16.92 37.70
C LYS A 2 8.51 16.32 36.29
N LEU A 3 7.60 16.89 35.49
CA LEU A 3 7.53 16.59 34.05
C LEU A 3 8.78 17.20 33.39
N ILE A 4 9.61 16.36 32.81
CA ILE A 4 10.75 16.76 31.98
C ILE A 4 10.17 16.95 30.56
N PRO A 5 10.29 18.14 29.95
CA PRO A 5 9.86 18.34 28.60
C PRO A 5 10.82 17.58 27.66
N ILE A 6 10.29 16.63 26.88
CA ILE A 6 11.03 16.00 25.80
C ILE A 6 11.10 17.00 24.66
N ALA A 7 12.27 17.59 24.44
CA ALA A 7 12.53 18.42 23.27
C ALA A 7 12.67 17.50 22.05
N VAL A 8 11.66 17.52 21.19
CA VAL A 8 11.71 16.88 19.87
C VAL A 8 12.43 17.85 18.93
N PHE A 9 13.64 17.54 18.49
CA PHE A 9 14.33 18.30 17.46
C PHE A 9 13.79 17.86 16.09
N ALA A 10 12.99 18.70 15.47
CA ALA A 10 12.59 18.56 14.06
C ALA A 10 13.77 18.98 13.16
N ILE A 11 14.32 18.04 12.41
CA ILE A 11 15.28 18.34 11.34
C ILE A 11 14.49 18.44 10.04
N VAL A 12 14.27 19.67 9.56
CA VAL A 12 13.72 19.91 8.21
C VAL A 12 14.84 19.70 7.19
N VAL A 13 14.82 18.57 6.50
CA VAL A 13 15.75 18.31 5.38
C VAL A 13 15.05 18.65 4.07
N SER A 14 15.24 19.89 3.59
CA SER A 14 14.80 20.28 2.24
C SER A 14 15.78 19.77 1.19
N LEU A 15 15.48 18.62 0.57
CA LEU A 15 16.23 18.12 -0.58
C LEU A 15 15.72 18.81 -1.86
N VAL A 16 16.46 19.79 -2.35
CA VAL A 16 16.21 20.43 -3.66
C VAL A 16 16.92 19.60 -4.74
N PHE A 17 16.16 18.94 -5.58
CA PHE A 17 16.68 18.29 -6.78
C PHE A 17 16.19 19.03 -8.03
N ALA A 18 17.11 19.34 -8.93
CA ALA A 18 16.80 19.94 -10.22
C ALA A 18 16.49 18.88 -11.28
N ASP A 19 15.52 19.19 -12.09
CA ASP A 19 15.08 18.76 -13.42
C ASP A 19 13.83 17.89 -13.52
N GLY A 20 12.89 18.47 -14.32
CA GLY A 20 11.53 17.99 -14.55
C GLY A 20 10.62 18.41 -13.39
N ALA A 21 9.48 19.05 -13.61
CA ALA A 21 8.64 19.61 -12.54
C ALA A 21 8.29 18.61 -11.43
N LYS A 22 9.23 18.41 -10.50
CA LYS A 22 9.09 17.48 -9.38
C LYS A 22 7.98 17.97 -8.47
N THR A 23 7.14 17.05 -8.03
CA THR A 23 6.11 17.37 -7.05
C THR A 23 6.76 17.80 -5.75
N LYS A 24 6.61 19.08 -5.40
CA LYS A 24 7.17 19.66 -4.17
C LYS A 24 6.37 19.18 -2.94
N GLY A 25 7.05 19.03 -1.82
CA GLY A 25 6.47 18.68 -0.54
C GLY A 25 7.51 18.73 0.57
N GLU A 26 7.05 18.68 1.81
CA GLU A 26 7.88 18.71 3.01
C GLU A 26 7.95 17.32 3.65
N THR A 27 9.10 17.01 4.23
CA THR A 27 9.35 15.72 4.91
C THR A 27 9.66 15.98 6.39
N PHE A 28 8.94 15.27 7.25
CA PHE A 28 9.12 15.29 8.70
C PHE A 28 9.51 13.89 9.19
N GLN A 29 10.19 13.78 10.33
CA GLN A 29 10.65 12.52 10.88
C GLN A 29 10.32 12.42 12.36
N THR A 30 9.95 11.21 12.81
CA THR A 30 9.74 10.91 14.22
C THR A 30 10.16 9.49 14.55
N ASP A 31 10.56 9.27 15.80
CA ASP A 31 10.89 7.97 16.36
C ASP A 31 9.85 7.60 17.41
N VAL A 32 9.24 6.42 17.26
CA VAL A 32 8.39 5.84 18.30
C VAL A 32 9.22 4.83 19.07
N LYS A 33 9.76 5.26 20.21
CA LYS A 33 10.65 4.43 21.06
C LYS A 33 9.87 3.52 21.99
N GLU A 34 8.75 4.03 22.50
CA GLU A 34 7.87 3.31 23.42
C GLU A 34 6.45 3.42 22.91
N SER A 35 5.81 2.29 22.67
CA SER A 35 4.42 2.19 22.30
C SER A 35 3.60 1.68 23.48
N LYS A 36 2.30 1.94 23.52
CA LYS A 36 1.35 1.35 24.48
C LYS A 36 1.39 -0.18 24.50
N LYS A 37 1.91 -0.79 23.44
CA LYS A 37 2.33 -2.19 23.41
C LYS A 37 3.84 -2.24 23.26
N PRO A 38 4.53 -3.17 23.94
CA PRO A 38 5.97 -3.28 23.83
C PRO A 38 6.36 -3.52 22.37
N LEU A 39 7.24 -2.66 21.86
CA LEU A 39 7.92 -2.88 20.60
C LEU A 39 9.16 -3.72 20.87
N ILE A 40 9.42 -4.71 20.03
CA ILE A 40 10.64 -5.52 20.12
C ILE A 40 11.88 -4.65 19.77
N ALA A 41 11.68 -3.65 18.90
CA ALA A 41 12.67 -2.65 18.57
C ALA A 41 12.00 -1.32 18.26
N GLY A 42 12.76 -0.23 18.37
CA GLY A 42 12.28 1.10 17.98
C GLY A 42 11.85 1.17 16.51
N SER A 43 10.89 2.01 16.22
CA SER A 43 10.43 2.26 14.85
C SER A 43 10.63 3.71 14.50
N LYS A 44 11.19 3.95 13.29
CA LYS A 44 11.37 5.28 12.71
C LYS A 44 10.34 5.50 11.62
N TYR A 45 9.82 6.70 11.59
CA TYR A 45 8.84 7.09 10.59
C TYR A 45 9.26 8.40 9.94
N SER A 46 9.00 8.53 8.65
CA SER A 46 9.06 9.82 7.97
C SER A 46 7.78 10.02 7.16
N ILE A 47 7.21 11.21 7.23
CA ILE A 47 6.02 11.58 6.47
C ILE A 47 6.36 12.67 5.47
N TRP A 48 5.98 12.46 4.21
CA TRP A 48 6.07 13.46 3.16
C TRP A 48 4.67 13.98 2.83
N ILE A 49 4.50 15.29 2.84
CA ILE A 49 3.22 15.98 2.57
C ILE A 49 3.40 16.91 1.37
N PRO A 50 2.57 16.79 0.30
CA PRO A 50 2.64 17.72 -0.81
C PRO A 50 2.38 19.16 -0.36
N GLU A 51 3.17 20.11 -0.84
CA GLU A 51 3.09 21.53 -0.47
C GLU A 51 1.68 22.14 -0.66
N SER A 52 0.96 21.71 -1.71
CA SER A 52 -0.40 22.19 -2.02
C SER A 52 -1.51 21.53 -1.22
N THR A 53 -1.19 20.59 -0.31
CA THR A 53 -2.21 19.86 0.46
C THR A 53 -2.67 20.69 1.65
N LEU A 54 -3.88 21.20 1.59
CA LEU A 54 -4.50 21.95 2.70
C LEU A 54 -5.00 21.05 3.83
N SER A 55 -5.49 19.86 3.50
CA SER A 55 -5.94 18.83 4.45
C SER A 55 -5.65 17.47 3.88
N VAL A 56 -4.97 16.61 4.67
CA VAL A 56 -4.62 15.24 4.26
C VAL A 56 -5.86 14.36 4.29
N GLN A 57 -6.20 13.76 3.16
CA GLN A 57 -7.39 12.92 2.99
C GLN A 57 -7.11 11.43 3.23
N CYS A 58 -5.89 10.97 2.96
CA CYS A 58 -5.42 9.62 3.34
C CYS A 58 -3.90 9.59 3.46
N ILE A 59 -3.38 8.48 3.97
CA ILE A 59 -1.95 8.25 4.18
C ILE A 59 -1.54 7.01 3.39
N PHE A 60 -0.58 7.15 2.47
CA PHE A 60 0.09 6.01 1.85
C PHE A 60 1.17 5.51 2.79
N ALA A 61 0.93 4.41 3.49
CA ALA A 61 1.89 3.82 4.41
C ALA A 61 2.75 2.78 3.69
N ILE A 62 4.03 3.11 3.50
CA ILE A 62 4.99 2.34 2.71
C ILE A 62 5.86 1.50 3.64
N ASN A 63 5.66 0.20 3.61
CA ASN A 63 6.40 -0.80 4.38
C ASN A 63 7.44 -1.47 3.50
N MET A 64 8.56 -0.80 3.29
CA MET A 64 9.64 -1.27 2.44
C MET A 64 10.99 -0.88 3.03
N ARG A 65 11.97 -1.78 2.96
CA ARG A 65 13.31 -1.58 3.52
C ARG A 65 14.36 -1.24 2.47
N GLY A 66 15.43 -0.62 2.93
CA GLY A 66 16.66 -0.44 2.16
C GLY A 66 16.46 0.30 0.84
N ALA A 67 17.11 -0.20 -0.20
CA ALA A 67 17.10 0.44 -1.51
C ALA A 67 15.70 0.55 -2.14
N GLY A 68 14.77 -0.37 -1.81
CA GLY A 68 13.39 -0.30 -2.27
C GLY A 68 12.64 0.90 -1.71
N ARG A 69 12.87 1.25 -0.42
CA ARG A 69 12.35 2.48 0.16
C ARG A 69 12.85 3.70 -0.61
N TYR A 70 14.15 3.77 -0.87
CA TYR A 70 14.75 4.87 -1.65
C TYR A 70 14.11 5.04 -3.03
N LEU A 71 13.87 3.93 -3.75
CA LEU A 71 13.21 3.98 -5.07
C LEU A 71 11.78 4.51 -4.96
N PHE A 72 11.04 4.10 -3.92
CA PHE A 72 9.69 4.58 -3.68
C PHE A 72 9.68 6.07 -3.31
N GLU A 73 10.62 6.52 -2.49
CA GLU A 73 10.78 7.93 -2.13
C GLU A 73 11.06 8.82 -3.33
N GLN A 74 11.71 8.30 -4.38
CA GLN A 74 12.02 9.01 -5.61
C GLN A 74 10.92 8.90 -6.67
N ASP A 75 9.90 8.06 -6.47
CA ASP A 75 8.84 7.80 -7.44
C ASP A 75 7.90 9.00 -7.61
N GLN A 76 8.07 9.71 -8.74
CA GLN A 76 7.29 10.91 -9.03
C GLN A 76 5.82 10.61 -9.36
N GLU A 77 5.49 9.39 -9.82
CA GLU A 77 4.11 8.98 -10.10
C GLU A 77 3.32 8.81 -8.81
N TRP A 78 3.94 8.22 -7.77
CA TRP A 78 3.34 8.13 -6.44
C TRP A 78 3.21 9.50 -5.77
N ARG A 79 4.22 10.38 -5.92
CA ARG A 79 4.12 11.78 -5.43
C ARG A 79 3.03 12.56 -6.15
N ALA A 80 2.89 12.38 -7.46
CA ALA A 80 1.82 13.00 -8.23
C ALA A 80 0.43 12.46 -7.82
N LEU A 81 0.32 11.15 -7.55
CA LEU A 81 -0.90 10.56 -6.98
C LEU A 81 -1.22 11.19 -5.62
N ALA A 82 -0.26 11.28 -4.72
CA ALA A 82 -0.45 11.87 -3.40
C ALA A 82 -0.93 13.32 -3.50
N LYS A 83 -0.34 14.12 -4.40
CA LYS A 83 -0.75 15.51 -4.64
C LYS A 83 -2.21 15.59 -5.10
N ARG A 84 -2.62 14.84 -6.14
CA ARG A 84 -3.98 14.93 -6.69
C ARG A 84 -5.07 14.29 -5.83
N THR A 85 -4.69 13.42 -4.89
CA THR A 85 -5.59 12.82 -3.90
C THR A 85 -5.51 13.48 -2.53
N HIS A 86 -4.74 14.55 -2.39
CA HIS A 86 -4.48 15.23 -1.11
C HIS A 86 -4.00 14.25 -0.02
N SER A 87 -3.07 13.39 -0.37
CA SER A 87 -2.57 12.34 0.53
C SER A 87 -1.16 12.68 1.02
N ALA A 88 -0.81 12.14 2.20
CA ALA A 88 0.56 12.08 2.67
C ALA A 88 1.19 10.72 2.32
N ILE A 89 2.52 10.64 2.26
CA ILE A 89 3.26 9.38 2.13
C ILE A 89 4.05 9.16 3.42
N LEU A 90 3.71 8.09 4.14
CA LEU A 90 4.36 7.68 5.38
C LEU A 90 5.31 6.52 5.08
N PHE A 91 6.59 6.72 5.29
CA PHE A 91 7.59 5.67 5.22
C PHE A 91 7.82 5.09 6.61
N CYS A 92 7.67 3.77 6.70
CA CYS A 92 7.81 3.03 7.95
C CYS A 92 9.13 2.27 7.94
N GLU A 93 10.02 2.57 8.88
CA GLU A 93 11.29 1.88 9.08
C GLU A 93 11.32 1.25 10.46
N PHE A 94 11.48 -0.06 10.49
CA PHE A 94 11.55 -0.84 11.73
C PHE A 94 12.72 -1.82 11.66
N GLU A 95 13.40 -1.98 12.78
CA GLU A 95 14.63 -2.79 12.87
C GLU A 95 14.32 -4.28 12.96
N ALA A 96 13.20 -4.66 13.58
CA ALA A 96 12.73 -6.02 13.67
C ALA A 96 11.62 -6.32 12.65
N HIS A 97 11.26 -7.60 12.49
CA HIS A 97 10.09 -8.00 11.71
C HIS A 97 8.82 -7.51 12.41
N GLY A 98 8.37 -6.30 12.02
CA GLY A 98 7.22 -5.66 12.60
C GLY A 98 5.94 -6.38 12.19
N VAL A 99 5.33 -7.09 13.13
CA VAL A 99 3.98 -7.64 13.01
C VAL A 99 3.12 -7.06 14.11
N GLN A 100 1.82 -7.27 14.04
CA GLN A 100 0.90 -6.68 15.01
C GLN A 100 1.18 -7.13 16.45
N GLU A 101 1.60 -8.38 16.66
CA GLU A 101 1.97 -8.90 17.97
C GLU A 101 3.12 -8.11 18.59
N ASN A 102 4.01 -7.58 17.78
CA ASN A 102 5.13 -6.73 18.19
C ASN A 102 4.74 -5.26 18.38
N GLY A 103 3.45 -4.93 18.35
CA GLY A 103 2.98 -3.56 18.53
C GLY A 103 3.13 -2.64 17.33
N TYR A 104 3.52 -3.17 16.16
CA TYR A 104 3.81 -2.38 14.95
C TYR A 104 2.64 -1.50 14.51
N GLY A 105 1.42 -2.05 14.42
CA GLY A 105 0.25 -1.28 14.01
C GLY A 105 -0.06 -0.12 14.97
N GLN A 106 0.10 -0.36 16.27
CA GLN A 106 -0.06 0.67 17.30
C GLN A 106 1.01 1.76 17.17
N SER A 107 2.27 1.37 16.94
CA SER A 107 3.38 2.31 16.71
C SER A 107 3.14 3.22 15.50
N MET A 108 2.59 2.68 14.40
CA MET A 108 2.25 3.48 13.23
C MET A 108 1.14 4.51 13.53
N LEU A 109 0.14 4.15 14.33
CA LEU A 109 -0.90 5.09 14.77
C LEU A 109 -0.32 6.18 15.67
N GLU A 110 0.56 5.84 16.58
CA GLU A 110 1.25 6.80 17.48
C GLU A 110 2.17 7.75 16.69
N ALA A 111 2.85 7.27 15.65
CA ALA A 111 3.60 8.13 14.74
C ALA A 111 2.68 9.16 14.05
N CYS A 112 1.50 8.74 13.60
CA CYS A 112 0.52 9.66 13.02
C CYS A 112 0.01 10.69 14.05
N ASP A 113 -0.17 10.29 15.31
CA ASP A 113 -0.55 11.20 16.40
C ASP A 113 0.54 12.24 16.67
N GLN A 114 1.82 11.84 16.65
CA GLN A 114 2.97 12.73 16.82
C GLN A 114 3.07 13.71 15.62
N PHE A 115 3.01 13.22 14.38
CA PHE A 115 3.01 14.07 13.20
C PHE A 115 1.83 15.06 13.18
N ALA A 116 0.64 14.64 13.62
CA ALA A 116 -0.52 15.53 13.67
C ALA A 116 -0.27 16.77 14.53
N ILE A 117 0.51 16.62 15.61
CA ILE A 117 0.91 17.72 16.48
C ILE A 117 2.06 18.53 15.83
N GLU A 118 3.11 17.84 15.40
CA GLU A 118 4.33 18.45 14.87
C GLU A 118 4.07 19.35 13.65
N VAL A 119 3.27 18.85 12.69
CA VAL A 119 2.98 19.58 11.45
C VAL A 119 1.65 20.35 11.50
N ASN A 120 1.01 20.43 12.67
CA ASN A 120 -0.29 21.09 12.86
C ASN A 120 -1.38 20.58 11.87
N ARG A 121 -1.48 19.26 11.73
CA ARG A 121 -2.41 18.56 10.85
C ARG A 121 -3.22 17.53 11.64
N PRO A 122 -4.23 17.97 12.41
CA PRO A 122 -4.98 17.07 13.31
C PRO A 122 -5.68 15.91 12.60
N GLU A 123 -5.99 16.05 11.31
CA GLU A 123 -6.58 14.99 10.50
C GLU A 123 -5.70 13.75 10.36
N LEU A 124 -4.37 13.86 10.51
CA LEU A 124 -3.45 12.71 10.43
C LEU A 124 -3.78 11.63 11.47
N LYS A 125 -4.31 12.01 12.63
CA LYS A 125 -4.78 11.06 13.68
C LYS A 125 -5.87 10.13 13.16
N HIS A 126 -6.66 10.58 12.18
CA HIS A 126 -7.88 9.93 11.74
C HIS A 126 -7.88 9.56 10.25
N ALA A 127 -6.92 10.03 9.50
CA ALA A 127 -6.81 9.75 8.07
C ALA A 127 -6.71 8.23 7.82
N PRO A 128 -7.49 7.70 6.88
CA PRO A 128 -7.41 6.29 6.51
C PRO A 128 -6.13 6.02 5.70
N PHE A 129 -5.76 4.74 5.66
CA PHE A 129 -4.53 4.29 5.04
C PHE A 129 -4.75 3.60 3.70
N VAL A 130 -3.84 3.82 2.76
CA VAL A 130 -3.50 2.88 1.70
C VAL A 130 -2.17 2.25 2.10
N LEU A 131 -2.16 0.95 2.31
CA LEU A 131 -0.96 0.24 2.73
C LEU A 131 -0.21 -0.31 1.52
N TRP A 132 1.10 -0.18 1.50
CA TRP A 132 1.94 -0.79 0.50
C TRP A 132 3.09 -1.53 1.18
N GLY A 133 3.22 -2.81 0.93
CA GLY A 133 4.23 -3.63 1.59
C GLY A 133 4.93 -4.59 0.64
N HIS A 134 6.27 -4.62 0.71
CA HIS A 134 7.10 -5.56 -0.02
C HIS A 134 7.67 -6.62 0.92
N SER A 135 7.68 -7.88 0.48
CA SER A 135 8.24 -9.00 1.23
C SER A 135 7.61 -9.09 2.64
N MET A 136 8.39 -8.99 3.70
CA MET A 136 7.89 -8.92 5.07
C MET A 136 6.96 -7.70 5.31
N GLY A 137 7.19 -6.59 4.62
CA GLY A 137 6.28 -5.44 4.65
C GLY A 137 4.87 -5.77 4.13
N GLY A 138 4.75 -6.73 3.22
CA GLY A 138 3.45 -7.24 2.77
C GLY A 138 2.69 -7.98 3.88
N ARG A 139 3.40 -8.73 4.74
CA ARG A 139 2.81 -9.31 5.96
C ARG A 139 2.34 -8.23 6.92
N VAL A 140 3.19 -7.23 7.16
CA VAL A 140 2.84 -6.07 8.01
C VAL A 140 1.58 -5.37 7.52
N ALA A 141 1.45 -5.16 6.20
CA ALA A 141 0.26 -4.55 5.62
C ALA A 141 -1.01 -5.39 5.88
N GLN A 142 -0.94 -6.72 5.70
CA GLN A 142 -2.07 -7.61 6.00
C GLN A 142 -2.42 -7.65 7.49
N ASP A 143 -1.42 -7.68 8.37
CA ASP A 143 -1.62 -7.65 9.82
C ASP A 143 -2.31 -6.35 10.24
N PHE A 144 -1.94 -5.22 9.64
CA PHE A 144 -2.62 -3.96 9.90
C PHE A 144 -4.07 -3.95 9.38
N VAL A 145 -4.33 -4.56 8.24
CA VAL A 145 -5.72 -4.73 7.73
C VAL A 145 -6.58 -5.50 8.74
N ARG A 146 -6.05 -6.56 9.36
CA ARG A 146 -6.77 -7.30 10.42
C ARG A 146 -6.94 -6.48 11.69
N PHE A 147 -5.92 -5.70 12.07
CA PHE A 147 -5.93 -4.87 13.28
C PHE A 147 -6.90 -3.69 13.19
N GLN A 148 -6.92 -2.96 12.07
CA GLN A 148 -7.70 -1.74 11.90
C GLN A 148 -8.40 -1.67 10.53
N PRO A 149 -9.24 -2.65 10.16
CA PRO A 149 -9.85 -2.72 8.84
C PRO A 149 -10.69 -1.48 8.48
N SER A 150 -11.29 -0.84 9.49
CA SER A 150 -12.08 0.38 9.33
C SER A 150 -11.27 1.60 8.91
N ARG A 151 -9.95 1.57 9.09
CA ARG A 151 -9.02 2.63 8.70
C ARG A 151 -8.27 2.34 7.40
N VAL A 152 -8.51 1.22 6.74
CA VAL A 152 -7.80 0.84 5.52
C VAL A 152 -8.68 1.04 4.30
N LEU A 153 -8.29 1.97 3.42
CA LEU A 153 -8.90 2.19 2.10
C LEU A 153 -8.60 1.02 1.16
N ALA A 154 -7.33 0.63 1.12
CA ALA A 154 -6.84 -0.44 0.28
C ALA A 154 -5.46 -0.90 0.75
N PHE A 155 -5.02 -2.07 0.29
CA PHE A 155 -3.65 -2.55 0.55
C PHE A 155 -3.02 -3.18 -0.69
N HIS A 156 -1.70 -3.10 -0.74
CA HIS A 156 -0.88 -3.75 -1.77
C HIS A 156 0.13 -4.68 -1.09
N ILE A 157 0.25 -5.88 -1.62
CA ILE A 157 1.22 -6.88 -1.20
C ILE A 157 2.11 -7.19 -2.39
N ALA A 158 3.36 -6.76 -2.32
CA ALA A 158 4.35 -7.05 -3.33
C ALA A 158 5.31 -8.15 -2.87
N LEU A 159 5.37 -9.24 -3.63
CA LEU A 159 6.41 -10.28 -3.52
C LEU A 159 6.64 -10.75 -2.07
N ARG A 160 5.56 -11.14 -1.42
CA ARG A 160 5.59 -11.56 -0.03
C ARG A 160 6.47 -12.78 0.18
N ALA A 161 7.38 -12.70 1.16
CA ALA A 161 8.12 -13.85 1.63
C ALA A 161 7.27 -14.68 2.61
N ASN A 162 7.20 -15.98 2.35
CA ASN A 162 6.67 -17.05 3.20
C ASN A 162 5.39 -16.73 3.99
N PRO A 163 4.27 -17.24 3.56
CA PRO A 163 3.14 -17.43 4.43
C PRO A 163 3.37 -18.78 5.16
N SER A 164 4.13 -18.79 6.23
CA SER A 164 3.87 -19.86 7.17
C SER A 164 2.53 -19.51 7.76
N ASP A 165 1.45 -20.22 7.44
CA ASP A 165 0.51 -20.46 8.50
C ASP A 165 -0.96 -20.33 8.18
N ALA A 166 -1.67 -21.27 8.71
CA ALA A 166 -3.10 -21.32 8.97
C ALA A 166 -3.73 -19.99 9.47
N GLU A 167 -2.98 -19.10 10.09
CA GLU A 167 -3.39 -17.75 10.52
C GLU A 167 -3.92 -16.88 9.38
N PHE A 168 -3.44 -17.10 8.15
CA PHE A 168 -3.94 -16.39 6.98
C PHE A 168 -5.33 -16.79 6.55
N MET A 169 -5.75 -17.98 6.88
CA MET A 169 -7.06 -18.52 6.48
C MET A 169 -8.19 -18.01 7.39
N GLN A 170 -7.84 -17.38 8.52
CA GLN A 170 -8.82 -16.82 9.47
C GLN A 170 -8.97 -15.31 9.32
N GLU A 171 -9.25 -14.85 8.10
CA GLU A 171 -9.53 -13.43 7.90
C GLU A 171 -10.93 -13.09 8.45
N GLU A 172 -11.01 -12.14 9.39
CA GLU A 172 -12.28 -11.67 9.94
C GLU A 172 -13.17 -11.03 8.86
N ALA A 173 -14.48 -11.14 9.02
CA ALA A 173 -15.47 -10.67 8.05
C ALA A 173 -15.32 -9.19 7.61
N ASN A 174 -14.69 -8.36 8.45
CA ASN A 174 -14.45 -6.96 8.14
C ASN A 174 -13.17 -6.74 7.33
N SER A 175 -12.11 -7.48 7.63
CA SER A 175 -10.82 -7.37 6.93
C SER A 175 -10.90 -7.96 5.52
N ILE A 176 -11.68 -9.02 5.33
CA ILE A 176 -11.86 -9.65 4.02
C ILE A 176 -12.49 -8.72 2.99
N LYS A 177 -13.29 -7.72 3.43
CA LYS A 177 -13.94 -6.72 2.56
C LYS A 177 -13.01 -5.57 2.15
N VAL A 178 -11.81 -5.50 2.71
CA VAL A 178 -10.85 -4.46 2.33
C VAL A 178 -10.26 -4.77 0.97
N PRO A 179 -10.28 -3.82 0.02
CA PRO A 179 -9.70 -4.00 -1.31
C PRO A 179 -8.21 -4.28 -1.23
N GLY A 180 -7.72 -5.19 -2.08
CA GLY A 180 -6.30 -5.54 -2.08
C GLY A 180 -5.73 -5.89 -3.45
N LEU A 181 -4.47 -5.51 -3.67
CA LEU A 181 -3.68 -5.95 -4.81
C LEU A 181 -2.57 -6.89 -4.35
N TYR A 182 -2.44 -8.00 -5.05
CA TYR A 182 -1.37 -8.99 -4.89
C TYR A 182 -0.46 -8.91 -6.12
N LEU A 183 0.75 -8.36 -5.93
CA LEU A 183 1.76 -8.21 -6.96
C LEU A 183 2.78 -9.33 -6.80
N MET A 184 2.75 -10.31 -7.70
CA MET A 184 3.57 -11.51 -7.59
C MET A 184 4.51 -11.63 -8.79
N GLY A 185 5.81 -11.76 -8.51
CA GLY A 185 6.83 -11.98 -9.53
C GLY A 185 6.68 -13.35 -10.19
N GLU A 186 6.75 -13.39 -11.51
CA GLU A 186 6.62 -14.62 -12.27
C GLU A 186 7.75 -15.62 -11.97
N VAL A 187 8.93 -15.10 -11.59
CA VAL A 187 10.11 -15.91 -11.24
C VAL A 187 10.45 -15.83 -9.74
N ASP A 188 9.52 -15.38 -8.92
CA ASP A 188 9.67 -15.36 -7.46
C ASP A 188 9.31 -16.71 -6.82
N ARG A 189 9.67 -16.86 -5.55
CA ARG A 189 9.48 -18.12 -4.82
C ARG A 189 8.05 -18.24 -4.28
N LYS A 190 7.44 -19.44 -4.48
CA LYS A 190 6.20 -19.92 -3.82
C LYS A 190 5.01 -18.94 -3.82
N PRO A 191 4.45 -18.57 -4.97
CA PRO A 191 3.22 -17.78 -5.02
C PRO A 191 1.97 -18.59 -4.63
N GLU A 192 2.03 -19.95 -4.58
CA GLU A 192 0.87 -20.83 -4.42
C GLU A 192 0.13 -20.63 -3.10
N ASP A 193 0.86 -20.43 -1.98
CA ASP A 193 0.21 -20.26 -0.68
C ASP A 193 -0.49 -18.90 -0.58
N ILE A 194 0.12 -17.86 -1.16
CA ILE A 194 -0.51 -16.54 -1.26
C ILE A 194 -1.70 -16.60 -2.22
N ARG A 195 -1.60 -17.41 -3.27
CA ARG A 195 -2.70 -17.64 -4.22
C ARG A 195 -3.91 -18.31 -3.55
N LYS A 196 -3.69 -19.29 -2.67
CA LYS A 196 -4.77 -19.89 -1.85
C LYS A 196 -5.49 -18.85 -1.02
N HIS A 197 -4.75 -17.97 -0.32
CA HIS A 197 -5.34 -16.88 0.44
C HIS A 197 -6.11 -15.89 -0.45
N PHE A 198 -5.57 -15.55 -1.62
CA PHE A 198 -6.27 -14.73 -2.60
C PHE A 198 -7.59 -15.38 -3.05
N HIS A 199 -7.58 -16.67 -3.42
CA HIS A 199 -8.78 -17.39 -3.83
C HIS A 199 -9.83 -17.43 -2.71
N HIS A 200 -9.44 -17.79 -1.49
CA HIS A 200 -10.35 -17.76 -0.33
C HIS A 200 -11.02 -16.40 -0.16
N SER A 201 -10.25 -15.32 -0.28
CA SER A 201 -10.81 -13.96 -0.20
C SER A 201 -11.78 -13.65 -1.35
N ARG A 202 -11.52 -14.17 -2.55
CA ARG A 202 -12.41 -14.01 -3.70
C ARG A 202 -13.69 -14.83 -3.58
N GLU A 203 -13.66 -16.01 -2.96
CA GLU A 203 -14.84 -16.79 -2.59
C GLU A 203 -15.76 -16.00 -1.66
N ALA A 204 -15.18 -15.26 -0.72
CA ALA A 204 -15.90 -14.33 0.14
C ALA A 204 -16.30 -13.00 -0.55
N LYS A 205 -16.21 -12.94 -1.89
CA LYS A 205 -16.53 -11.76 -2.72
C LYS A 205 -15.74 -10.50 -2.34
N SER A 206 -14.48 -10.66 -1.95
CA SER A 206 -13.59 -9.54 -1.65
C SER A 206 -13.18 -8.79 -2.93
N PRO A 207 -13.09 -7.45 -2.95
CA PRO A 207 -12.65 -6.67 -4.11
C PRO A 207 -11.12 -6.71 -4.24
N ARG A 208 -10.57 -7.88 -4.57
CA ARG A 208 -9.12 -8.12 -4.65
C ARG A 208 -8.70 -8.50 -6.06
N ALA A 209 -7.47 -8.14 -6.43
CA ALA A 209 -6.88 -8.45 -7.71
C ALA A 209 -5.49 -9.06 -7.56
N TRP A 210 -5.15 -9.95 -8.49
CA TRP A 210 -3.85 -10.57 -8.65
C TRP A 210 -3.16 -10.02 -9.88
N ILE A 211 -1.93 -9.58 -9.74
CA ILE A 211 -1.11 -9.05 -10.82
C ILE A 211 0.17 -9.88 -10.91
N TRP A 212 0.32 -10.61 -12.02
CA TRP A 212 1.62 -11.16 -12.36
C TRP A 212 2.56 -10.06 -12.82
N LEU A 213 3.75 -10.00 -12.23
CA LEU A 213 4.85 -9.13 -12.63
C LEU A 213 5.74 -9.89 -13.61
N PRO A 214 5.62 -9.66 -14.93
CA PRO A 214 6.23 -10.49 -15.94
C PRO A 214 7.76 -10.46 -15.88
N GLY A 215 8.38 -11.64 -15.70
CA GLY A 215 9.84 -11.81 -15.62
C GLY A 215 10.49 -11.12 -14.39
N GLN A 216 9.71 -10.68 -13.41
CA GLN A 216 10.23 -10.08 -12.18
C GLN A 216 10.49 -11.15 -11.11
N SER A 217 11.57 -10.93 -10.37
CA SER A 217 11.92 -11.68 -9.17
C SER A 217 11.53 -10.89 -7.92
N HIS A 218 12.00 -11.34 -6.76
CA HIS A 218 11.75 -10.69 -5.47
C HIS A 218 12.20 -9.22 -5.41
N TRP A 219 13.19 -8.86 -6.22
CA TRP A 219 13.74 -7.50 -6.30
C TRP A 219 13.73 -6.99 -7.74
N PRO A 220 13.63 -5.67 -7.95
CA PRO A 220 13.79 -5.09 -9.29
C PRO A 220 15.11 -5.51 -9.93
N ARG A 221 15.11 -5.70 -11.25
CA ARG A 221 16.34 -6.02 -12.00
C ARG A 221 17.39 -4.93 -11.79
N GLY A 222 18.65 -5.36 -11.66
CA GLY A 222 19.79 -4.45 -11.47
C GLY A 222 19.85 -3.80 -10.09
N MET A 223 18.91 -4.11 -9.19
CA MET A 223 18.94 -3.59 -7.83
C MET A 223 20.02 -4.29 -7.01
N HIS A 224 21.10 -3.60 -6.79
CA HIS A 224 22.13 -4.01 -5.83
C HIS A 224 21.92 -3.27 -4.52
N PHE A 225 21.79 -4.00 -3.41
CA PHE A 225 21.57 -3.44 -2.06
C PHE A 225 22.58 -2.34 -1.64
N LYS A 226 23.73 -2.28 -2.31
CA LYS A 226 24.79 -1.33 -1.99
C LYS A 226 24.85 -0.09 -2.90
N LYS A 227 24.14 -0.04 -4.03
CA LYS A 227 24.36 1.01 -5.03
C LYS A 227 23.13 1.70 -5.62
N ASN A 228 21.92 1.35 -5.26
CA ASN A 228 20.67 1.98 -5.78
C ASN A 228 20.67 2.22 -7.31
N GLU A 229 21.23 1.29 -8.07
CA GLU A 229 21.47 1.44 -9.52
C GLU A 229 20.24 1.07 -10.39
N THR A 230 19.13 0.70 -9.77
CA THR A 230 17.90 0.37 -10.54
C THR A 230 17.38 1.63 -11.23
N ASN A 231 17.23 1.55 -12.56
CA ASN A 231 16.68 2.66 -13.31
C ASN A 231 15.15 2.79 -13.11
N GLN A 232 14.59 3.96 -13.40
CA GLN A 232 13.18 4.26 -13.22
C GLN A 232 12.25 3.35 -14.05
N LYS A 233 12.70 2.89 -15.23
CA LYS A 233 11.91 2.00 -16.08
C LYS A 233 11.76 0.61 -15.45
N ASP A 234 12.85 0.06 -14.89
CA ASP A 234 12.80 -1.24 -14.23
C ASP A 234 12.00 -1.16 -12.92
N TRP A 235 12.15 -0.07 -12.17
CA TRP A 235 11.33 0.21 -10.99
C TRP A 235 9.84 0.28 -11.35
N ARG A 236 9.47 1.07 -12.37
CA ARG A 236 8.08 1.23 -12.79
C ARG A 236 7.45 -0.09 -13.21
N ALA A 237 8.19 -0.93 -13.94
CA ALA A 237 7.74 -2.26 -14.35
C ALA A 237 7.58 -3.21 -13.17
N TRP A 238 8.49 -3.16 -12.20
CA TRP A 238 8.42 -3.98 -11.00
C TRP A 238 7.29 -3.53 -10.06
N ALA A 239 7.11 -2.24 -9.87
CA ALA A 239 6.03 -1.67 -9.07
C ALA A 239 4.65 -1.74 -9.76
N ALA A 240 4.61 -2.10 -11.05
CA ALA A 240 3.41 -2.17 -11.89
C ALA A 240 2.60 -0.85 -11.87
N ASN A 241 3.28 0.29 -11.88
CA ASN A 241 2.66 1.62 -11.70
C ASN A 241 1.50 1.87 -12.66
N ASP A 242 1.56 1.35 -13.91
CA ASP A 242 0.50 1.48 -14.91
C ASP A 242 -0.85 0.88 -14.48
N VAL A 243 -0.84 -0.03 -13.51
CA VAL A 243 -2.04 -0.68 -12.97
C VAL A 243 -2.30 -0.24 -11.52
N VAL A 244 -1.24 -0.24 -10.71
CA VAL A 244 -1.32 0.00 -9.27
C VAL A 244 -1.78 1.42 -8.95
N ILE A 245 -1.24 2.42 -9.65
CA ILE A 245 -1.58 3.84 -9.39
C ILE A 245 -3.03 4.16 -9.75
N PRO A 246 -3.53 3.85 -10.98
CA PRO A 246 -4.95 4.08 -11.29
C PRO A 246 -5.90 3.26 -10.41
N TRP A 247 -5.53 2.04 -10.05
CA TRP A 247 -6.34 1.22 -9.15
C TRP A 247 -6.41 1.86 -7.76
N THR A 248 -5.28 2.31 -7.20
CA THR A 248 -5.21 2.99 -5.90
C THR A 248 -6.08 4.24 -5.88
N GLU A 249 -5.96 5.07 -6.92
CA GLU A 249 -6.78 6.28 -7.05
C GLU A 249 -8.28 5.94 -7.10
N ALA A 250 -8.66 4.90 -7.83
CA ALA A 250 -10.04 4.44 -7.87
C ALA A 250 -10.54 3.97 -6.49
N MET A 251 -9.70 3.25 -5.71
CA MET A 251 -10.07 2.82 -4.35
C MET A 251 -10.29 4.02 -3.42
N ILE A 252 -9.44 5.03 -3.50
CA ILE A 252 -9.61 6.27 -2.74
C ILE A 252 -10.96 6.92 -3.09
N ARG A 253 -11.24 7.12 -4.37
CA ARG A 253 -12.49 7.74 -4.84
C ARG A 253 -13.75 6.94 -4.48
N LEU A 254 -13.67 5.61 -4.53
CA LEU A 254 -14.80 4.74 -4.20
C LEU A 254 -15.08 4.68 -2.71
N ARG A 255 -14.06 4.73 -1.87
CA ARG A 255 -14.20 4.47 -0.43
C ARG A 255 -14.21 5.71 0.45
N LEU A 256 -13.54 6.79 0.07
CA LEU A 256 -13.68 8.05 0.78
C LEU A 256 -15.07 8.64 0.58
N PRO A 257 -15.71 9.17 1.64
CA PRO A 257 -16.96 9.91 1.49
C PRO A 257 -16.74 11.19 0.67
N THR A 258 -17.79 11.67 -0.01
CA THR A 258 -17.74 12.84 -0.90
C THR A 258 -17.33 14.13 -0.19
N GLY A 259 -17.58 14.25 1.11
CA GLY A 259 -17.18 15.40 1.94
C GLY A 259 -15.74 15.34 2.47
N GLY A 260 -14.94 14.34 2.06
CA GLY A 260 -13.60 14.13 2.61
C GLY A 260 -13.61 13.61 4.04
N ILE A 261 -12.47 13.76 4.75
CA ILE A 261 -12.34 13.32 6.14
C ILE A 261 -12.56 14.45 7.13
N ALA A 262 -13.15 14.11 8.28
CA ALA A 262 -13.30 15.04 9.39
C ALA A 262 -11.97 15.16 10.16
N LYS A 263 -11.62 16.38 10.59
CA LYS A 263 -10.39 16.62 11.36
C LYS A 263 -10.36 15.99 12.74
N GLN A 264 -11.52 15.62 13.30
CA GLN A 264 -11.62 15.27 14.74
C GLN A 264 -12.08 13.84 15.01
N LYS A 265 -12.41 13.05 13.98
CA LYS A 265 -12.89 11.66 14.17
C LYS A 265 -12.59 10.80 12.95
N PRO A 266 -12.42 9.49 13.14
CA PRO A 266 -12.29 8.55 12.03
C PRO A 266 -13.46 8.64 11.06
N VAL A 267 -13.18 8.56 9.77
CA VAL A 267 -14.21 8.56 8.73
C VAL A 267 -14.77 7.15 8.53
N LYS A 268 -16.08 7.05 8.32
CA LYS A 268 -16.70 5.80 7.88
C LYS A 268 -16.46 5.61 6.40
N LEU A 269 -15.62 4.64 6.04
CA LEU A 269 -15.33 4.30 4.64
C LEU A 269 -16.56 3.67 3.97
N ARG A 270 -16.78 4.02 2.70
CA ARG A 270 -17.87 3.45 1.90
C ARG A 270 -17.55 2.00 1.53
N SER A 271 -18.58 1.16 1.48
CA SER A 271 -18.48 -0.20 0.98
C SER A 271 -18.41 -0.21 -0.56
N ILE A 272 -17.68 -1.18 -1.10
CA ILE A 272 -17.62 -1.41 -2.55
C ILE A 272 -18.74 -2.37 -2.94
N LYS A 273 -19.46 -2.02 -3.99
CA LYS A 273 -20.41 -2.91 -4.66
C LYS A 273 -19.64 -3.71 -5.71
N ILE A 274 -19.28 -4.92 -5.36
CA ILE A 274 -18.43 -5.77 -6.20
C ILE A 274 -19.07 -6.08 -7.56
N GLU A 275 -20.39 -6.11 -7.62
CA GLU A 275 -21.19 -6.39 -8.82
C GLU A 275 -21.09 -5.29 -9.89
N GLU A 276 -20.69 -4.08 -9.51
CA GLU A 276 -20.49 -2.94 -10.42
C GLU A 276 -19.11 -2.98 -11.11
N GLY A 277 -18.21 -3.90 -10.70
CA GLY A 277 -16.86 -4.00 -11.22
C GLY A 277 -16.70 -4.92 -12.43
N TRP A 278 -15.45 -5.15 -12.77
CA TRP A 278 -14.98 -6.03 -13.84
C TRP A 278 -14.19 -7.18 -13.25
N LEU A 279 -14.27 -8.33 -13.93
CA LEU A 279 -13.50 -9.52 -13.59
C LEU A 279 -12.49 -9.84 -14.68
N GLY A 280 -11.29 -10.24 -14.25
CA GLY A 280 -10.23 -10.73 -15.13
C GLY A 280 -9.75 -12.11 -14.67
N SER A 281 -9.86 -13.12 -15.52
CA SER A 281 -9.32 -14.45 -15.23
C SER A 281 -7.79 -14.41 -15.16
N ILE A 282 -7.22 -14.81 -14.02
CA ILE A 282 -5.76 -14.83 -13.84
C ILE A 282 -5.05 -15.90 -14.66
N ASP A 283 -5.79 -16.90 -15.15
CA ASP A 283 -5.25 -18.00 -15.94
C ASP A 283 -5.45 -17.77 -17.46
N SER A 284 -6.63 -17.34 -17.88
CA SER A 284 -6.96 -17.18 -19.32
C SER A 284 -6.86 -15.76 -19.84
N GLY A 285 -6.86 -14.75 -18.97
CA GLY A 285 -6.93 -13.33 -19.35
C GLY A 285 -8.32 -12.88 -19.81
N ALA A 286 -9.35 -13.73 -19.73
CA ALA A 286 -10.72 -13.33 -20.08
C ALA A 286 -11.20 -12.18 -19.21
N LEU A 287 -11.74 -11.12 -19.84
CA LEU A 287 -12.26 -9.92 -19.18
C LEU A 287 -13.75 -9.75 -19.46
N ALA A 288 -14.52 -9.53 -18.41
CA ALA A 288 -15.94 -9.15 -18.55
C ALA A 288 -16.42 -8.33 -17.34
N PRO A 289 -17.52 -7.55 -17.49
CA PRO A 289 -18.24 -7.04 -16.34
C PRO A 289 -18.65 -8.17 -15.39
N TYR A 290 -18.70 -7.89 -14.09
CA TYR A 290 -19.04 -8.91 -13.07
C TYR A 290 -20.30 -9.72 -13.41
N SER A 291 -21.35 -9.05 -13.88
CA SER A 291 -22.63 -9.68 -14.22
C SER A 291 -22.57 -10.59 -15.46
N LYS A 292 -21.62 -10.33 -16.37
CA LYS A 292 -21.46 -11.07 -17.64
C LYS A 292 -20.28 -12.04 -17.64
N PHE A 293 -19.54 -12.13 -16.53
CA PHE A 293 -18.42 -13.06 -16.46
C PHE A 293 -18.91 -14.50 -16.34
N GLU A 294 -18.55 -15.30 -17.33
CA GLU A 294 -18.83 -16.73 -17.38
C GLU A 294 -17.68 -17.50 -16.72
N GLY A 295 -18.00 -18.46 -15.86
CA GLY A 295 -17.04 -19.27 -15.14
C GLY A 295 -16.90 -18.94 -13.65
N ASN A 296 -15.89 -19.52 -13.01
CA ASN A 296 -15.68 -19.37 -11.57
C ASN A 296 -15.14 -17.97 -11.22
N LYS A 297 -15.98 -17.16 -10.58
CA LYS A 297 -15.64 -15.80 -10.17
C LYS A 297 -14.61 -15.71 -9.03
N SER A 298 -14.41 -16.79 -8.27
CA SER A 298 -13.39 -16.83 -7.21
C SER A 298 -11.97 -16.96 -7.78
N ASN A 299 -11.83 -17.45 -9.01
CA ASN A 299 -10.53 -17.54 -9.72
C ASN A 299 -10.29 -16.30 -10.62
N THR A 300 -10.77 -15.13 -10.20
CA THR A 300 -10.64 -13.90 -10.98
C THR A 300 -10.14 -12.75 -10.12
N SER A 301 -9.42 -11.85 -10.73
CA SER A 301 -9.12 -10.52 -10.20
C SER A 301 -10.34 -9.61 -10.36
N TRP A 302 -10.59 -8.75 -9.38
CA TRP A 302 -11.63 -7.74 -9.44
C TRP A 302 -11.02 -6.36 -9.72
N TYR A 303 -11.67 -5.61 -10.61
CA TYR A 303 -11.27 -4.25 -10.97
C TYR A 303 -12.48 -3.32 -10.91
N PRO A 304 -12.29 -2.03 -10.51
CA PRO A 304 -13.39 -1.10 -10.34
C PRO A 304 -14.05 -0.69 -11.65
N ASN A 305 -13.35 -0.78 -12.78
CA ASN A 305 -13.83 -0.39 -14.09
C ASN A 305 -13.08 -1.11 -15.22
N ARG A 306 -13.58 -0.94 -16.45
CA ARG A 306 -13.01 -1.51 -17.67
C ARG A 306 -11.59 -1.02 -17.97
N GLU A 307 -11.31 0.23 -17.69
CA GLU A 307 -10.04 0.88 -18.01
C GLU A 307 -8.88 0.21 -17.24
N ILE A 308 -9.07 0.06 -15.93
CA ILE A 308 -8.09 -0.59 -15.05
C ILE A 308 -7.98 -2.08 -15.36
N ALA A 309 -9.08 -2.76 -15.66
CA ALA A 309 -9.06 -4.15 -16.10
C ALA A 309 -8.25 -4.34 -17.41
N ASN A 310 -8.41 -3.44 -18.36
CA ASN A 310 -7.63 -3.43 -19.61
C ASN A 310 -6.14 -3.11 -19.37
N ALA A 311 -5.82 -2.19 -18.46
CA ALA A 311 -4.44 -1.89 -18.09
C ALA A 311 -3.76 -3.13 -17.48
N TRP A 312 -4.45 -3.83 -16.57
CA TRP A 312 -3.98 -5.11 -16.04
C TRP A 312 -3.75 -6.15 -17.13
N PHE A 313 -4.71 -6.32 -18.05
CA PHE A 313 -4.60 -7.30 -19.11
C PHE A 313 -3.37 -7.04 -20.00
N LYS A 314 -3.16 -5.79 -20.39
CA LYS A 314 -1.97 -5.39 -21.17
C LYS A 314 -0.69 -5.65 -20.39
N PHE A 315 -0.63 -5.24 -19.13
CA PHE A 315 0.57 -5.36 -18.32
C PHE A 315 0.90 -6.81 -17.95
N ALA A 316 -0.04 -7.51 -17.34
CA ALA A 316 0.23 -8.81 -16.72
C ALA A 316 0.06 -9.99 -17.69
N PHE A 317 -0.83 -9.87 -18.70
CA PHE A 317 -1.20 -11.00 -19.53
C PHE A 317 -0.61 -10.93 -20.94
N GLN A 318 -0.75 -9.82 -21.66
CA GLN A 318 -0.16 -9.69 -22.99
C GLN A 318 1.38 -9.71 -22.94
N SER A 319 1.97 -8.99 -21.97
CA SER A 319 3.43 -8.99 -21.80
C SER A 319 3.99 -10.36 -21.44
N ARG A 320 3.21 -11.24 -20.83
CA ARG A 320 3.60 -12.62 -20.57
C ARG A 320 3.57 -13.48 -21.83
N LYS A 321 2.51 -13.39 -22.63
CA LYS A 321 2.39 -14.14 -23.89
C LYS A 321 3.49 -13.82 -24.92
N GLN A 322 3.98 -12.58 -24.92
CA GLN A 322 5.04 -12.17 -25.85
C GLN A 322 6.43 -12.72 -25.49
N ARG A 323 6.59 -13.35 -24.34
CA ARG A 323 7.85 -13.94 -23.84
C ARG A 323 7.88 -15.46 -23.85
N GLN A 324 6.74 -16.12 -24.04
CA GLN A 324 6.60 -17.55 -24.30
C GLN A 324 6.68 -17.81 -25.80
#